data_c4bdfc6708830bb1a590900057e11715
#
_entry.id   c4bdfc6708830bb1a590900057e11715
#
_cell.length_a   1.000
_cell.length_b   1.000
_cell.length_c   1.000
_cell.angle_alpha   90.00
_cell.angle_beta   90.00
_cell.angle_gamma   90.00
#
_symmetry.space_group_name_H-M   'P 1'
#
loop_
_entity.id
_entity.type
_entity.pdbx_description
1 polymer ?
#
loop_
_entity_poly.entity_id
_entity_poly.type
_entity_poly.pdbx_seq_one_letter_code
_entity_poly.pdbx_strand_id
1 'polypeptide(L)'
;MNPVTREQRDEAIAHFKYEGTLVKDCPYGSGHINDTFLLIFEIAEMGRIKVILQRMNSTAFPKPVEVMENITGVTSFLKKKIIENGGDPERETLNVIPAVDGKPYYIDSTGNYWRSYKFITDASTYDLVEKPEQFYESAVAFGNFQSLLSDYPAETLHETIEKFHDTRNRFALFKKSVEEDVMGRAASVEKEIRFVLEREEIANCFAEMLDRHELPLRVTHNDTKLNNVMLDDKTGKGICVICLLYTSPSPRD
;
A
#
# COMPACT_ATOMS: atom_id res chain seq x y z
N MET A 1 -18.33 0.22 -0.64
CA MET A 1 -18.54 1.00 -1.90
C MET A 1 -19.65 0.35 -2.72
N ASN A 2 -20.39 1.11 -3.55
CA ASN A 2 -21.29 0.53 -4.54
C ASN A 2 -20.45 -0.21 -5.61
N PRO A 3 -20.97 -1.30 -6.22
CA PRO A 3 -20.29 -1.97 -7.32
C PRO A 3 -19.90 -0.99 -8.44
N VAL A 4 -18.74 -1.22 -9.06
CA VAL A 4 -18.30 -0.43 -10.22
C VAL A 4 -19.17 -0.76 -11.42
N THR A 5 -19.75 0.26 -12.08
CA THR A 5 -20.47 0.05 -13.34
C THR A 5 -19.49 -0.09 -14.50
N ARG A 6 -19.98 -0.63 -15.60
CA ARG A 6 -19.17 -0.74 -16.82
C ARG A 6 -18.79 0.63 -17.37
N GLU A 7 -19.73 1.56 -17.36
CA GLU A 7 -19.53 2.94 -17.83
C GLU A 7 -18.43 3.65 -17.06
N GLN A 8 -18.42 3.55 -15.72
CA GLN A 8 -17.36 4.12 -14.88
C GLN A 8 -15.98 3.54 -15.20
N ARG A 9 -15.91 2.23 -15.43
CA ARG A 9 -14.66 1.57 -15.78
C ARG A 9 -14.20 1.95 -17.19
N ASP A 10 -15.09 1.97 -18.18
CA ASP A 10 -14.78 2.37 -19.54
C ASP A 10 -14.32 3.83 -19.60
N GLU A 11 -14.96 4.72 -18.83
CA GLU A 11 -14.53 6.11 -18.64
C GLU A 11 -13.11 6.18 -18.08
N ALA A 12 -12.83 5.45 -16.98
CA ALA A 12 -11.51 5.44 -16.39
C ALA A 12 -10.44 4.91 -17.36
N ILE A 13 -10.72 3.81 -18.07
CA ILE A 13 -9.81 3.23 -19.06
C ILE A 13 -9.44 4.26 -20.15
N ALA A 14 -10.41 5.03 -20.63
CA ALA A 14 -10.18 6.03 -21.67
C ALA A 14 -9.30 7.21 -21.23
N HIS A 15 -9.11 7.41 -19.91
CA HIS A 15 -8.38 8.55 -19.37
C HIS A 15 -6.97 8.22 -18.86
N PHE A 16 -6.47 6.98 -19.02
CA PHE A 16 -5.08 6.63 -18.74
C PHE A 16 -4.27 6.48 -20.03
N LYS A 17 -2.96 6.69 -19.96
CA LYS A 17 -2.02 6.56 -21.08
C LYS A 17 -1.68 5.09 -21.34
N TYR A 18 -2.64 4.34 -21.85
CA TYR A 18 -2.39 2.97 -22.28
C TYR A 18 -1.97 2.92 -23.75
N GLU A 19 -1.13 1.94 -24.06
CA GLU A 19 -0.69 1.64 -25.42
C GLU A 19 -1.43 0.40 -25.94
N GLY A 20 -1.76 0.40 -27.23
CA GLY A 20 -2.41 -0.74 -27.90
C GLY A 20 -3.93 -0.76 -27.77
N THR A 21 -4.51 -1.91 -28.14
CA THR A 21 -5.95 -2.14 -28.11
C THR A 21 -6.35 -3.01 -26.93
N LEU A 22 -7.33 -2.58 -26.14
CA LEU A 22 -7.87 -3.37 -25.04
C LEU A 22 -8.53 -4.65 -25.57
N VAL A 23 -8.03 -5.82 -25.13
CA VAL A 23 -8.56 -7.13 -25.54
C VAL A 23 -9.25 -7.88 -24.40
N LYS A 24 -8.99 -7.49 -23.15
CA LYS A 24 -9.63 -8.07 -21.97
C LYS A 24 -9.65 -7.10 -20.81
N ASP A 25 -10.76 -7.05 -20.08
CA ASP A 25 -10.89 -6.47 -18.74
C ASP A 25 -11.63 -7.46 -17.84
N CYS A 26 -11.15 -7.64 -16.61
CA CYS A 26 -11.80 -8.50 -15.62
C CYS A 26 -11.44 -8.08 -14.20
N PRO A 27 -12.32 -8.34 -13.21
CA PRO A 27 -11.95 -8.22 -11.80
C PRO A 27 -10.70 -9.03 -11.48
N TYR A 28 -9.86 -8.53 -10.58
CA TYR A 28 -8.58 -9.14 -10.23
C TYR A 28 -8.26 -9.03 -8.75
N GLY A 29 -7.71 -10.13 -8.19
CA GLY A 29 -7.28 -10.20 -6.80
C GLY A 29 -8.39 -10.46 -5.79
N SER A 30 -7.97 -10.78 -4.55
CA SER A 30 -8.84 -11.08 -3.39
C SER A 30 -9.03 -9.88 -2.46
N GLY A 31 -8.47 -8.71 -2.81
CA GLY A 31 -8.54 -7.51 -1.97
C GLY A 31 -9.95 -6.94 -1.85
N HIS A 32 -10.35 -6.59 -0.61
CA HIS A 32 -11.71 -6.09 -0.33
C HIS A 32 -11.82 -4.59 -0.14
N ILE A 33 -10.70 -3.86 -0.17
CA ILE A 33 -10.68 -2.41 0.10
C ILE A 33 -10.95 -1.62 -1.18
N ASN A 34 -10.21 -1.92 -2.26
CA ASN A 34 -10.32 -1.25 -3.54
C ASN A 34 -10.92 -2.20 -4.58
N ASP A 35 -11.64 -1.64 -5.56
CA ASP A 35 -12.03 -2.43 -6.73
C ASP A 35 -10.86 -2.50 -7.70
N THR A 36 -10.41 -3.71 -7.99
CA THR A 36 -9.22 -3.96 -8.80
C THR A 36 -9.57 -4.72 -10.08
N PHE A 37 -9.04 -4.27 -11.20
CA PHE A 37 -9.24 -4.86 -12.52
C PHE A 37 -7.91 -5.13 -13.21
N LEU A 38 -7.81 -6.28 -13.84
CA LEU A 38 -6.74 -6.62 -14.77
C LEU A 38 -7.20 -6.24 -16.19
N LEU A 39 -6.42 -5.38 -16.83
CA LEU A 39 -6.59 -5.01 -18.22
C LEU A 39 -5.47 -5.64 -19.04
N ILE A 40 -5.81 -6.16 -20.23
CA ILE A 40 -4.84 -6.71 -21.18
C ILE A 40 -4.98 -5.94 -22.48
N PHE A 41 -3.88 -5.36 -22.94
CA PHE A 41 -3.80 -4.65 -24.21
C PHE A 41 -2.91 -5.43 -25.17
N GLU A 42 -3.29 -5.42 -26.45
CA GLU A 42 -2.52 -5.98 -27.54
C GLU A 42 -1.80 -4.85 -28.28
N ILE A 43 -0.49 -4.93 -28.34
CA ILE A 43 0.36 -3.95 -29.04
C ILE A 43 0.94 -4.65 -30.26
N ALA A 44 0.77 -4.03 -31.44
CA ALA A 44 1.35 -4.54 -32.67
C ALA A 44 2.87 -4.78 -32.49
N GLU A 45 3.36 -5.95 -32.94
CA GLU A 45 4.77 -6.38 -32.87
C GLU A 45 5.34 -6.64 -31.46
N MET A 46 4.76 -6.09 -30.39
CA MET A 46 5.24 -6.28 -29.01
C MET A 46 4.44 -7.35 -28.24
N GLY A 47 3.28 -7.75 -28.73
CA GLY A 47 2.41 -8.73 -28.08
C GLY A 47 1.51 -8.11 -27.01
N ARG A 48 1.27 -8.84 -25.92
CA ARG A 48 0.28 -8.43 -24.91
C ARG A 48 0.95 -7.86 -23.68
N ILE A 49 0.47 -6.70 -23.26
CA ILE A 49 0.82 -6.10 -21.97
C ILE A 49 -0.35 -6.22 -21.00
N LYS A 50 -0.03 -6.29 -19.71
CA LYS A 50 -0.99 -6.33 -18.61
C LYS A 50 -0.81 -5.09 -17.75
N VAL A 51 -1.92 -4.53 -17.30
CA VAL A 51 -1.93 -3.41 -16.36
C VAL A 51 -3.02 -3.63 -15.31
N ILE A 52 -2.84 -3.03 -14.15
CA ILE A 52 -3.85 -2.99 -13.09
C ILE A 52 -4.50 -1.62 -13.11
N LEU A 53 -5.83 -1.62 -13.11
CA LEU A 53 -6.66 -0.45 -12.86
C LEU A 53 -7.38 -0.61 -11.54
N GLN A 54 -7.33 0.39 -10.67
CA GLN A 54 -8.00 0.35 -9.36
C GLN A 54 -8.86 1.58 -9.12
N ARG A 55 -10.11 1.36 -8.66
CA ARG A 55 -10.90 2.41 -8.01
C ARG A 55 -10.53 2.45 -6.54
N MET A 56 -10.04 3.61 -6.08
CA MET A 56 -9.63 3.82 -4.70
C MET A 56 -10.86 3.99 -3.79
N ASN A 57 -10.82 3.38 -2.62
CA ASN A 57 -11.87 3.53 -1.63
C ASN A 57 -11.67 4.83 -0.83
N SER A 58 -12.36 5.89 -1.21
CA SER A 58 -12.27 7.20 -0.55
C SER A 58 -12.82 7.21 0.89
N THR A 59 -13.57 6.18 1.32
CA THR A 59 -13.97 6.03 2.73
C THR A 59 -12.80 5.50 3.57
N ALA A 60 -12.04 4.54 3.04
CA ALA A 60 -10.85 4.00 3.70
C ALA A 60 -9.65 4.95 3.58
N PHE A 61 -9.54 5.66 2.46
CA PHE A 61 -8.47 6.62 2.16
C PHE A 61 -9.09 7.99 1.83
N PRO A 62 -9.39 8.81 2.86
CA PRO A 62 -10.14 10.06 2.67
C PRO A 62 -9.38 11.13 1.88
N LYS A 63 -8.05 10.95 1.70
CA LYS A 63 -7.16 11.87 1.00
C LYS A 63 -6.48 11.18 -0.19
N PRO A 64 -7.21 10.73 -1.22
CA PRO A 64 -6.65 9.91 -2.31
C PRO A 64 -5.57 10.63 -3.14
N VAL A 65 -5.62 11.95 -3.23
CA VAL A 65 -4.57 12.76 -3.90
C VAL A 65 -3.26 12.65 -3.14
N GLU A 66 -3.27 12.90 -1.82
CA GLU A 66 -2.09 12.79 -0.96
C GLU A 66 -1.51 11.36 -0.98
N VAL A 67 -2.38 10.34 -1.00
CA VAL A 67 -1.96 8.93 -1.16
C VAL A 67 -1.17 8.74 -2.46
N MET A 68 -1.65 9.30 -3.57
CA MET A 68 -0.97 9.15 -4.87
C MET A 68 0.31 9.98 -4.96
N GLU A 69 0.39 11.12 -4.28
CA GLU A 69 1.63 11.89 -4.14
C GLU A 69 2.70 11.10 -3.38
N ASN A 70 2.34 10.49 -2.24
CA ASN A 70 3.23 9.59 -1.49
C ASN A 70 3.72 8.43 -2.37
N ILE A 71 2.79 7.71 -3.02
CA ILE A 71 3.13 6.57 -3.87
C ILE A 71 4.08 6.98 -4.99
N THR A 72 3.80 8.08 -5.66
CA THR A 72 4.62 8.55 -6.78
C THR A 72 6.00 8.99 -6.32
N GLY A 73 6.09 9.70 -5.19
CA GLY A 73 7.36 10.10 -4.59
C GLY A 73 8.22 8.90 -4.23
N VAL A 74 7.66 7.97 -3.45
CA VAL A 74 8.37 6.77 -2.99
C VAL A 74 8.79 5.88 -4.16
N THR A 75 7.89 5.57 -5.10
CA THR A 75 8.22 4.69 -6.23
C THR A 75 9.24 5.32 -7.19
N SER A 76 9.19 6.64 -7.39
CA SER A 76 10.19 7.35 -8.21
C SER A 76 11.58 7.33 -7.56
N PHE A 77 11.65 7.43 -6.24
CA PHE A 77 12.90 7.33 -5.49
C PHE A 77 13.44 5.89 -5.53
N LEU A 78 12.58 4.90 -5.27
CA LEU A 78 12.95 3.49 -5.37
C LEU A 78 13.50 3.13 -6.74
N LYS A 79 12.88 3.59 -7.84
CA LYS A 79 13.39 3.37 -9.19
C LYS A 79 14.84 3.79 -9.35
N LYS A 80 15.21 4.97 -8.85
CA LYS A 80 16.59 5.46 -8.91
C LYS A 80 17.54 4.54 -8.14
N LYS A 81 17.19 4.21 -6.89
CA LYS A 81 18.00 3.32 -6.04
C LYS A 81 18.15 1.91 -6.62
N ILE A 82 17.10 1.35 -7.20
CA ILE A 82 17.12 0.03 -7.84
C ILE A 82 18.08 0.06 -9.04
N ILE A 83 18.01 1.09 -9.90
CA ILE A 83 18.91 1.25 -11.05
C ILE A 83 20.37 1.40 -10.58
N GLU A 84 20.62 2.23 -9.55
CA GLU A 84 21.96 2.43 -8.97
C GLU A 84 22.55 1.12 -8.44
N ASN A 85 21.72 0.22 -7.93
CA ASN A 85 22.10 -1.11 -7.44
C ASN A 85 22.13 -2.19 -8.52
N GLY A 86 21.87 -1.85 -9.80
CA GLY A 86 21.90 -2.79 -10.93
C GLY A 86 20.65 -3.69 -11.01
N GLY A 87 19.57 -3.35 -10.33
CA GLY A 87 18.29 -4.06 -10.35
C GLY A 87 17.38 -3.65 -11.50
N ASP A 88 16.19 -4.27 -11.56
CA ASP A 88 15.17 -4.04 -12.59
C ASP A 88 13.99 -3.22 -12.02
N PRO A 89 13.92 -1.90 -12.27
CA PRO A 89 12.85 -1.06 -11.75
C PRO A 89 11.47 -1.39 -12.34
N GLU A 90 11.40 -2.12 -13.44
CA GLU A 90 10.11 -2.53 -14.02
C GLU A 90 9.46 -3.68 -13.22
N ARG A 91 10.27 -4.41 -12.43
CA ARG A 91 9.79 -5.51 -11.60
C ARG A 91 9.91 -5.28 -10.10
N GLU A 92 10.89 -4.47 -9.66
CA GLU A 92 11.23 -4.35 -8.23
C GLU A 92 10.50 -3.21 -7.52
N THR A 93 9.73 -2.39 -8.25
CA THR A 93 8.83 -1.39 -7.65
C THR A 93 7.58 -1.19 -8.50
N LEU A 94 6.53 -0.57 -7.91
CA LEU A 94 5.33 -0.23 -8.65
C LEU A 94 5.61 0.84 -9.70
N ASN A 95 5.09 0.63 -10.91
CA ASN A 95 5.20 1.54 -12.04
C ASN A 95 3.86 2.19 -12.32
N VAL A 96 3.62 3.37 -11.73
CA VAL A 96 2.38 4.12 -11.93
C VAL A 96 2.26 4.56 -13.39
N ILE A 97 1.09 4.32 -13.99
CA ILE A 97 0.73 4.80 -15.32
C ILE A 97 -0.04 6.10 -15.14
N PRO A 98 0.43 7.22 -15.72
CA PRO A 98 -0.25 8.50 -15.57
C PRO A 98 -1.55 8.55 -16.39
N ALA A 99 -2.48 9.36 -15.93
CA ALA A 99 -3.64 9.77 -16.72
C ALA A 99 -3.21 10.65 -17.92
N VAL A 100 -4.12 10.88 -18.85
CA VAL A 100 -3.87 11.66 -20.06
C VAL A 100 -3.43 13.09 -19.74
N ASP A 101 -3.95 13.68 -18.65
CA ASP A 101 -3.57 15.01 -18.14
C ASP A 101 -2.20 15.02 -17.41
N GLY A 102 -1.55 13.88 -17.28
CA GLY A 102 -0.26 13.71 -16.62
C GLY A 102 -0.31 13.44 -15.12
N LYS A 103 -1.48 13.47 -14.49
CA LYS A 103 -1.63 13.15 -13.06
C LYS A 103 -1.48 11.65 -12.81
N PRO A 104 -1.04 11.23 -11.60
CA PRO A 104 -0.94 9.81 -11.25
C PRO A 104 -2.29 9.15 -10.91
N TYR A 105 -3.39 9.86 -11.08
CA TYR A 105 -4.76 9.40 -10.82
C TYR A 105 -5.72 10.07 -11.81
N TYR A 106 -6.93 9.51 -11.90
CA TYR A 106 -8.06 10.08 -12.62
C TYR A 106 -9.27 10.17 -11.70
N ILE A 107 -10.11 11.20 -11.87
CA ILE A 107 -11.38 11.35 -11.17
C ILE A 107 -12.49 11.21 -12.21
N ASP A 108 -13.34 10.17 -12.07
CA ASP A 108 -14.45 9.93 -13.00
C ASP A 108 -15.61 10.94 -12.80
N SER A 109 -16.56 10.93 -13.73
CA SER A 109 -17.73 11.82 -13.73
C SER A 109 -18.60 11.70 -12.47
N THR A 110 -18.44 10.64 -11.68
CA THR A 110 -19.16 10.38 -10.42
C THR A 110 -18.32 10.69 -9.18
N GLY A 111 -17.08 11.19 -9.34
CA GLY A 111 -16.20 11.61 -8.27
C GLY A 111 -15.36 10.48 -7.66
N ASN A 112 -15.30 9.30 -8.28
CA ASN A 112 -14.41 8.25 -7.82
C ASN A 112 -12.98 8.49 -8.29
N TYR A 113 -12.00 8.15 -7.46
CA TYR A 113 -10.58 8.22 -7.78
C TYR A 113 -10.09 6.88 -8.33
N TRP A 114 -9.41 6.94 -9.47
CA TRP A 114 -8.82 5.80 -10.16
C TRP A 114 -7.32 5.97 -10.26
N ARG A 115 -6.59 4.84 -10.14
CA ARG A 115 -5.16 4.77 -10.39
C ARG A 115 -4.83 3.56 -11.23
N SER A 116 -3.70 3.62 -11.93
CA SER A 116 -3.23 2.50 -12.73
C SER A 116 -1.73 2.29 -12.59
N TYR A 117 -1.29 1.05 -12.72
CA TYR A 117 0.13 0.68 -12.71
C TYR A 117 0.37 -0.58 -13.55
N LYS A 118 1.62 -0.71 -14.00
CA LYS A 118 2.04 -1.89 -14.76
C LYS A 118 1.86 -3.15 -13.94
N PHE A 119 1.45 -4.22 -14.58
CA PHE A 119 1.37 -5.54 -13.97
C PHE A 119 2.78 -6.17 -13.93
N ILE A 120 3.19 -6.65 -12.77
CA ILE A 120 4.46 -7.36 -12.60
C ILE A 120 4.24 -8.82 -12.98
N THR A 121 4.89 -9.29 -14.06
CA THR A 121 4.79 -10.66 -14.55
C THR A 121 5.78 -11.60 -13.87
N ASP A 122 5.54 -12.90 -13.97
CA ASP A 122 6.39 -13.96 -13.41
C ASP A 122 6.66 -13.77 -11.90
N ALA A 123 5.64 -13.29 -11.19
CA ALA A 123 5.65 -13.07 -9.75
C ALA A 123 4.27 -13.23 -9.16
N SER A 124 4.19 -13.83 -7.98
CA SER A 124 2.95 -14.17 -7.30
C SER A 124 2.89 -13.62 -5.88
N THR A 125 1.68 -13.33 -5.40
CA THR A 125 1.40 -13.02 -3.98
C THR A 125 0.69 -14.19 -3.33
N TYR A 126 0.85 -14.34 -2.01
CA TYR A 126 0.28 -15.43 -1.23
C TYR A 126 -0.54 -14.86 -0.06
N ASP A 127 -1.79 -15.28 0.07
CA ASP A 127 -2.65 -14.90 1.20
C ASP A 127 -2.31 -15.70 2.48
N LEU A 128 -1.80 -16.93 2.30
CA LEU A 128 -1.38 -17.82 3.37
C LEU A 128 0.04 -18.31 3.14
N VAL A 129 0.77 -18.53 4.23
CA VAL A 129 2.10 -19.15 4.19
C VAL A 129 1.96 -20.63 3.85
N GLU A 130 2.42 -21.04 2.71
CA GLU A 130 2.49 -22.45 2.28
C GLU A 130 3.83 -23.09 2.65
N LYS A 131 4.89 -22.27 2.70
CA LYS A 131 6.28 -22.67 3.02
C LYS A 131 6.95 -21.61 3.88
N PRO A 132 7.77 -21.98 4.89
CA PRO A 132 8.48 -21.02 5.75
C PRO A 132 9.32 -20.00 4.99
N GLU A 133 9.90 -20.41 3.84
CA GLU A 133 10.74 -19.56 3.00
C GLU A 133 9.97 -18.36 2.45
N GLN A 134 8.68 -18.49 2.16
CA GLN A 134 7.84 -17.39 1.68
C GLN A 134 7.73 -16.28 2.75
N PHE A 135 7.60 -16.67 4.02
CA PHE A 135 7.55 -15.70 5.11
C PHE A 135 8.91 -15.03 5.34
N TYR A 136 10.00 -15.82 5.24
CA TYR A 136 11.36 -15.30 5.31
C TYR A 136 11.63 -14.29 4.19
N GLU A 137 11.32 -14.62 2.95
CA GLU A 137 11.51 -13.75 1.79
C GLU A 137 10.64 -12.48 1.86
N SER A 138 9.45 -12.58 2.43
CA SER A 138 8.61 -11.42 2.71
C SER A 138 9.29 -10.46 3.71
N ALA A 139 9.89 -10.98 4.77
CA ALA A 139 10.63 -10.16 5.74
C ALA A 139 11.87 -9.51 5.10
N VAL A 140 12.61 -10.26 4.26
CA VAL A 140 13.75 -9.73 3.49
C VAL A 140 13.31 -8.60 2.56
N ALA A 141 12.18 -8.76 1.84
CA ALA A 141 11.67 -7.74 0.94
C ALA A 141 11.29 -6.44 1.67
N PHE A 142 10.63 -6.53 2.84
CA PHE A 142 10.34 -5.35 3.65
C PHE A 142 11.60 -4.70 4.21
N GLY A 143 12.59 -5.49 4.65
CA GLY A 143 13.89 -4.98 5.10
C GLY A 143 14.63 -4.23 3.97
N ASN A 144 14.64 -4.78 2.78
CA ASN A 144 15.21 -4.12 1.59
C ASN A 144 14.47 -2.83 1.23
N PHE A 145 13.14 -2.84 1.28
CA PHE A 145 12.31 -1.65 1.06
C PHE A 145 12.69 -0.53 2.03
N GLN A 146 12.80 -0.80 3.32
CA GLN A 146 13.22 0.16 4.32
C GLN A 146 14.67 0.63 4.10
N SER A 147 15.58 -0.26 3.75
CA SER A 147 16.98 0.06 3.46
C SER A 147 17.11 1.00 2.26
N LEU A 148 16.41 0.71 1.16
CA LEU A 148 16.41 1.56 -0.04
C LEU A 148 15.82 2.96 0.22
N LEU A 149 14.91 3.09 1.18
CA LEU A 149 14.27 4.35 1.55
C LEU A 149 14.90 5.03 2.78
N SER A 150 16.04 4.53 3.26
CA SER A 150 16.67 5.04 4.49
C SER A 150 17.06 6.51 4.42
N ASP A 151 17.36 7.03 3.23
CA ASP A 151 17.72 8.43 2.93
C ASP A 151 16.60 9.19 2.19
N TYR A 152 15.39 8.64 2.11
CA TYR A 152 14.23 9.36 1.61
C TYR A 152 13.81 10.46 2.62
N PRO A 153 13.53 11.70 2.19
CA PRO A 153 13.08 12.77 3.07
C PRO A 153 11.64 12.50 3.57
N ALA A 154 11.52 11.71 4.63
CA ALA A 154 10.23 11.20 5.12
C ALA A 154 9.24 12.31 5.52
N GLU A 155 9.73 13.50 5.88
CA GLU A 155 8.93 14.69 6.18
C GLU A 155 8.15 15.23 4.98
N THR A 156 8.48 14.80 3.76
CA THR A 156 7.75 15.18 2.55
C THR A 156 6.49 14.34 2.31
N LEU A 157 6.34 13.23 3.06
CA LEU A 157 5.17 12.39 2.95
C LEU A 157 3.99 12.96 3.73
N HIS A 158 2.80 12.80 3.18
CA HIS A 158 1.54 13.15 3.83
C HIS A 158 1.10 12.06 4.81
N GLU A 159 0.58 12.45 5.95
CA GLU A 159 -0.17 11.57 6.83
C GLU A 159 -1.61 11.42 6.28
N THR A 160 -1.81 10.40 5.45
CA THR A 160 -3.06 10.22 4.69
C THR A 160 -4.24 9.73 5.55
N ILE A 161 -3.95 9.07 6.68
CA ILE A 161 -4.92 8.69 7.71
C ILE A 161 -4.37 9.20 9.05
N GLU A 162 -4.99 10.23 9.57
CA GLU A 162 -4.53 10.91 10.78
C GLU A 162 -4.39 9.95 11.97
N LYS A 163 -3.25 9.98 12.65
CA LYS A 163 -2.92 9.18 13.84
C LYS A 163 -3.12 7.66 13.65
N PHE A 164 -3.05 7.16 12.42
CA PHE A 164 -3.34 5.76 12.11
C PHE A 164 -2.45 4.79 12.87
N HIS A 165 -1.16 5.12 13.02
CA HIS A 165 -0.17 4.32 13.76
C HIS A 165 0.34 5.00 15.05
N ASP A 166 -0.31 6.05 15.53
CA ASP A 166 -0.03 6.66 16.83
C ASP A 166 -0.52 5.72 17.94
N THR A 167 0.41 4.96 18.54
CA THR A 167 0.11 3.99 19.60
C THR A 167 -0.41 4.66 20.86
N ARG A 168 0.05 5.87 21.18
CA ARG A 168 -0.45 6.69 22.31
C ARG A 168 -1.95 7.03 22.10
N ASN A 169 -2.30 7.52 20.91
CA ASN A 169 -3.69 7.80 20.57
C ASN A 169 -4.56 6.52 20.58
N ARG A 170 -4.04 5.42 20.03
CA ARG A 170 -4.74 4.13 20.05
C ARG A 170 -4.96 3.62 21.45
N PHE A 171 -3.99 3.79 22.34
CA PHE A 171 -4.12 3.40 23.75
C PHE A 171 -5.18 4.25 24.46
N ALA A 172 -5.21 5.57 24.22
CA ALA A 172 -6.26 6.45 24.76
C ALA A 172 -7.67 6.04 24.28
N LEU A 173 -7.82 5.73 22.98
CA LEU A 173 -9.07 5.23 22.42
C LEU A 173 -9.46 3.87 23.00
N PHE A 174 -8.50 2.98 23.26
CA PHE A 174 -8.74 1.70 23.91
C PHE A 174 -9.27 1.89 25.33
N LYS A 175 -8.65 2.75 26.18
CA LYS A 175 -9.15 3.05 27.52
C LYS A 175 -10.58 3.56 27.48
N LYS A 176 -10.87 4.52 26.60
CA LYS A 176 -12.21 5.06 26.40
C LYS A 176 -13.22 3.97 26.01
N SER A 177 -12.85 3.09 25.09
CA SER A 177 -13.74 1.99 24.65
C SER A 177 -14.04 0.98 25.77
N VAL A 178 -13.07 0.74 26.65
CA VAL A 178 -13.26 -0.12 27.82
C VAL A 178 -14.20 0.53 28.86
N GLU A 179 -14.02 1.84 29.10
CA GLU A 179 -14.87 2.61 30.04
C GLU A 179 -16.33 2.70 29.56
N GLU A 180 -16.52 2.93 28.26
CA GLU A 180 -17.84 3.07 27.66
C GLU A 180 -18.58 1.73 27.55
N ASP A 181 -17.85 0.63 27.32
CA ASP A 181 -18.34 -0.75 27.16
C ASP A 181 -19.72 -0.85 26.46
N VAL A 182 -19.89 -0.14 25.35
CA VAL A 182 -21.17 0.07 24.65
C VAL A 182 -21.91 -1.23 24.38
N MET A 183 -21.19 -2.35 24.19
CA MET A 183 -21.75 -3.67 23.88
C MET A 183 -21.74 -4.63 25.08
N GLY A 184 -21.31 -4.18 26.27
CA GLY A 184 -21.25 -5.01 27.47
C GLY A 184 -20.28 -6.20 27.36
N ARG A 185 -19.19 -6.08 26.61
CA ARG A 185 -18.24 -7.18 26.34
C ARG A 185 -16.97 -7.13 27.19
N ALA A 186 -16.70 -6.04 27.88
CA ALA A 186 -15.45 -5.85 28.62
C ALA A 186 -15.21 -6.96 29.65
N ALA A 187 -16.26 -7.38 30.37
CA ALA A 187 -16.14 -8.46 31.36
C ALA A 187 -15.69 -9.79 30.75
N SER A 188 -15.99 -10.06 29.48
CA SER A 188 -15.61 -11.32 28.81
C SER A 188 -14.13 -11.39 28.40
N VAL A 189 -13.43 -10.25 28.40
CA VAL A 189 -12.03 -10.08 27.97
C VAL A 189 -11.20 -9.31 29.02
N GLU A 190 -11.55 -9.45 30.30
CA GLU A 190 -10.88 -8.71 31.41
C GLU A 190 -9.38 -8.96 31.47
N LYS A 191 -8.93 -10.19 31.18
CA LYS A 191 -7.51 -10.54 31.20
C LYS A 191 -6.72 -9.80 30.12
N GLU A 192 -7.27 -9.74 28.93
CA GLU A 192 -6.68 -9.03 27.79
C GLU A 192 -6.66 -7.52 28.03
N ILE A 193 -7.75 -6.97 28.59
CA ILE A 193 -7.80 -5.56 28.99
C ILE A 193 -6.70 -5.24 29.99
N ARG A 194 -6.55 -6.01 31.04
CA ARG A 194 -5.52 -5.84 32.06
C ARG A 194 -4.13 -5.94 31.44
N PHE A 195 -3.91 -6.94 30.60
CA PHE A 195 -2.64 -7.12 29.88
C PHE A 195 -2.23 -5.87 29.09
N VAL A 196 -3.18 -5.23 28.41
CA VAL A 196 -2.92 -4.00 27.64
C VAL A 196 -2.69 -2.81 28.58
N LEU A 197 -3.52 -2.62 29.60
CA LEU A 197 -3.41 -1.50 30.54
C LEU A 197 -2.07 -1.48 31.29
N GLU A 198 -1.54 -2.64 31.66
CA GLU A 198 -0.24 -2.78 32.33
C GLU A 198 0.96 -2.42 31.42
N ARG A 199 0.72 -2.11 30.14
CA ARG A 199 1.76 -1.82 29.13
C ARG A 199 1.66 -0.42 28.52
N GLU A 200 1.07 0.51 29.26
CA GLU A 200 0.93 1.90 28.79
C GLU A 200 2.28 2.55 28.47
N GLU A 201 3.30 2.32 29.28
CA GLU A 201 4.66 2.83 29.04
C GLU A 201 5.23 2.31 27.70
N ILE A 202 5.02 1.02 27.40
CA ILE A 202 5.46 0.43 26.13
C ILE A 202 4.70 1.04 24.94
N ALA A 203 3.39 1.27 25.09
CA ALA A 203 2.57 1.89 24.06
C ALA A 203 2.98 3.33 23.74
N ASN A 204 3.53 4.06 24.72
CA ASN A 204 3.91 5.46 24.59
C ASN A 204 5.37 5.66 24.19
N CYS A 205 6.25 4.66 24.37
CA CYS A 205 7.71 4.84 24.32
C CYS A 205 8.19 5.49 22.99
N PHE A 206 7.71 5.01 21.83
CA PHE A 206 8.13 5.58 20.54
C PHE A 206 7.60 6.99 20.32
N ALA A 207 6.36 7.28 20.74
CA ALA A 207 5.80 8.61 20.65
C ALA A 207 6.59 9.61 21.50
N GLU A 208 6.98 9.21 22.71
CA GLU A 208 7.82 10.03 23.60
C GLU A 208 9.23 10.24 23.07
N MET A 209 9.86 9.22 22.49
CA MET A 209 11.17 9.33 21.84
C MET A 209 11.11 10.26 20.62
N LEU A 210 10.02 10.21 19.87
CA LEU A 210 9.80 11.14 18.76
C LEU A 210 9.63 12.58 19.25
N ASP A 211 8.83 12.81 20.30
CA ASP A 211 8.64 14.13 20.91
C ASP A 211 9.97 14.72 21.41
N ARG A 212 10.90 13.87 21.86
CA ARG A 212 12.25 14.26 22.30
C ARG A 212 13.28 14.32 21.16
N HIS A 213 12.87 14.09 19.91
CA HIS A 213 13.76 14.03 18.74
C HIS A 213 14.89 12.98 18.85
N GLU A 214 14.64 11.90 19.57
CA GLU A 214 15.59 10.79 19.73
C GLU A 214 15.47 9.76 18.58
N LEU A 215 14.34 9.76 17.88
CA LEU A 215 14.10 8.90 16.72
C LEU A 215 13.93 9.74 15.44
N PRO A 216 14.58 9.35 14.36
CA PRO A 216 14.31 9.96 13.06
C PRO A 216 12.95 9.49 12.49
N LEU A 217 12.31 10.32 11.69
CA LEU A 217 11.21 9.88 10.85
C LEU A 217 11.76 9.01 9.72
N ARG A 218 11.06 7.90 9.42
CA ARG A 218 11.38 6.99 8.32
C ARG A 218 10.15 6.75 7.46
N VAL A 219 10.36 6.36 6.23
CA VAL A 219 9.30 5.84 5.37
C VAL A 219 8.95 4.45 5.85
N THR A 220 7.70 4.22 6.22
CA THR A 220 7.22 2.90 6.62
C THR A 220 6.06 2.46 5.73
N HIS A 221 5.98 1.17 5.45
CA HIS A 221 4.90 0.61 4.63
C HIS A 221 3.56 0.56 5.39
N ASN A 222 3.60 0.33 6.70
CA ASN A 222 2.47 0.29 7.63
C ASN A 222 1.41 -0.82 7.41
N ASP A 223 1.62 -1.73 6.46
CA ASP A 223 0.80 -2.93 6.24
C ASP A 223 1.68 -4.10 5.80
N THR A 224 2.66 -4.44 6.66
CA THR A 224 3.67 -5.47 6.39
C THR A 224 3.11 -6.88 6.57
N LYS A 225 2.47 -7.38 5.53
CA LYS A 225 1.90 -8.73 5.46
C LYS A 225 2.35 -9.46 4.19
N LEU A 226 2.33 -10.79 4.21
CA LEU A 226 2.83 -11.64 3.14
C LEU A 226 2.26 -11.26 1.76
N ASN A 227 0.95 -11.04 1.65
CA ASN A 227 0.31 -10.72 0.38
C ASN A 227 0.57 -9.29 -0.13
N ASN A 228 1.36 -8.49 0.58
CA ASN A 228 1.88 -7.21 0.11
C ASN A 228 3.32 -7.32 -0.43
N VAL A 229 3.82 -8.54 -0.60
CA VAL A 229 5.10 -8.83 -1.27
C VAL A 229 4.85 -9.76 -2.44
N MET A 230 5.40 -9.43 -3.59
CA MET A 230 5.45 -10.32 -4.75
C MET A 230 6.72 -11.15 -4.69
N LEU A 231 6.57 -12.45 -4.78
CA LEU A 231 7.67 -13.40 -4.86
C LEU A 231 7.87 -13.82 -6.33
N ASP A 232 9.12 -13.83 -6.79
CA ASP A 232 9.47 -14.29 -8.15
C ASP A 232 9.15 -15.77 -8.31
N ASP A 233 8.42 -16.13 -9.35
CA ASP A 233 7.89 -17.48 -9.56
C ASP A 233 8.98 -18.52 -9.80
N LYS A 234 10.19 -18.12 -10.24
CA LYS A 234 11.31 -19.01 -10.53
C LYS A 234 12.21 -19.21 -9.31
N THR A 235 12.51 -18.13 -8.60
CA THR A 235 13.50 -18.13 -7.51
C THR A 235 12.86 -18.20 -6.13
N GLY A 236 11.58 -17.88 -6.01
CA GLY A 236 10.85 -17.74 -4.75
C GLY A 236 11.25 -16.52 -3.92
N LYS A 237 12.15 -15.65 -4.42
CA LYS A 237 12.63 -14.47 -3.70
C LYS A 237 11.63 -13.31 -3.74
N GLY A 238 11.59 -12.53 -2.67
CA GLY A 238 10.83 -11.28 -2.64
C GLY A 238 11.41 -10.26 -3.61
N ILE A 239 10.59 -9.77 -4.55
CA ILE A 239 11.05 -8.83 -5.59
C ILE A 239 10.38 -7.46 -5.52
N CYS A 240 9.12 -7.36 -5.13
CA CYS A 240 8.41 -6.09 -5.09
C CYS A 240 7.48 -6.00 -3.89
N VAL A 241 7.58 -4.90 -3.16
CA VAL A 241 6.61 -4.53 -2.12
C VAL A 241 5.50 -3.73 -2.79
N ILE A 242 4.27 -4.19 -2.61
CA ILE A 242 3.07 -3.62 -3.23
C ILE A 242 2.11 -3.03 -2.18
N CYS A 243 0.98 -2.45 -2.61
CA CYS A 243 -0.04 -1.89 -1.71
C CYS A 243 0.48 -0.73 -0.85
N LEU A 244 1.13 0.26 -1.48
CA LEU A 244 1.74 1.43 -0.81
C LEU A 244 0.71 2.47 -0.30
N LEU A 245 -0.53 2.05 -0.03
CA LEU A 245 -1.65 2.93 0.36
C LEU A 245 -1.48 3.53 1.76
N TYR A 246 -0.79 2.82 2.65
CA TYR A 246 -0.53 3.23 4.03
C TYR A 246 0.86 3.82 4.23
N THR A 247 1.66 3.93 3.16
CA THR A 247 3.02 4.45 3.23
C THR A 247 3.01 5.89 3.71
N SER A 248 3.60 6.13 4.86
CA SER A 248 3.62 7.42 5.53
C SER A 248 4.88 7.58 6.39
N PRO A 249 5.19 8.80 6.88
CA PRO A 249 6.27 8.97 7.83
C PRO A 249 5.89 8.31 9.17
N SER A 250 6.83 7.61 9.77
CA SER A 250 6.65 6.97 11.08
C SER A 250 7.98 6.92 11.83
N PRO A 251 7.96 6.93 13.17
CA PRO A 251 9.17 6.75 13.99
C PRO A 251 9.65 5.30 14.04
N ARG A 252 9.08 4.40 13.25
CA ARG A 252 9.49 2.99 13.24
C ARG A 252 10.77 2.79 12.44
N ASP A 253 11.69 2.07 13.02
CA ASP A 253 12.84 1.49 12.35
C ASP A 253 12.49 0.12 11.75
#